data_caac9d327593ad7cbd5927273cd9304d
#
_entry.id   caac9d327593ad7cbd5927273cd9304d
#
_cell.length_a   1.000
_cell.length_b   1.000
_cell.length_c   1.000
_cell.angle_alpha   90.00
_cell.angle_beta   90.00
_cell.angle_gamma   90.00
#
_symmetry.space_group_name_H-M   'P 1'
#
loop_
_entity.id
_entity.type
_entity.pdbx_description
1 polymer ?
#
loop_
_entity_poly.entity_id
_entity_poly.type
_entity_poly.pdbx_seq_one_letter_code
_entity_poly.pdbx_strand_id
1 'polypeptide(L)'
;MLKKLRIKFIALNMATVAVVLTVVFTTICVVNHRQSVATVDGALNQAIAQASEHQGKQMGKDAFGEGQPDGEQPAPADGGSDGSLSPDGQETSAQVAGQAAGFVEADAAVGREDAAVEALAGSADQELAVADSSDVAAPPTIGGRERGGGQVIPMALFSVSVDGAMTALGRYNTASISQDVLEQAAQQLAGADEGFGSLSDLGLLYVKRQAGGVMCLAFADMGSASGWRTLAATLAVVEVAALAVFFVISLFFSRWALRPVARAWTQQRRFVADASHDLKTPLTVILANTSIALEHPERSVASQSQWLESTQHEAEAMQSLVGDLLALAKMDEEEAAAQSGAARPAFEEVDLSDVLEGEVLQFESVAFERGVKLESQVEPNVKLQGNEQRLRRLAGTLIDNACKYVDDGGAVNVSLSRSGKQAKLAVRNTGAPISPEDLPHVFDRFYRADKARTGGAGGHGLGLAIARAIAEEHGGTLTVSSTQAEGTVFTATLPLK
;
A
#
# COMPACT_ATOMS: atom_id res chain seq x y z
N MET A 1 -19.41 14.82 0.38
CA MET A 1 -18.05 15.15 0.89
C MET A 1 -17.08 14.00 0.67
N LEU A 2 -17.39 12.78 1.04
CA LEU A 2 -16.55 11.58 0.90
C LEU A 2 -16.13 11.25 -0.55
N LYS A 3 -17.01 11.42 -1.55
CA LYS A 3 -16.65 11.25 -2.97
C LYS A 3 -15.52 12.19 -3.40
N LYS A 4 -15.57 13.47 -2.98
CA LYS A 4 -14.52 14.46 -3.29
C LYS A 4 -13.19 14.11 -2.61
N LEU A 5 -13.23 13.67 -1.34
CA LEU A 5 -12.03 13.24 -0.59
C LEU A 5 -11.37 12.02 -1.26
N ARG A 6 -12.16 11.04 -1.65
CA ARG A 6 -11.70 9.86 -2.37
C ARG A 6 -11.01 10.18 -3.69
N ILE A 7 -11.62 11.07 -4.50
CA ILE A 7 -11.02 11.49 -5.78
C ILE A 7 -9.69 12.22 -5.54
N LYS A 8 -9.64 13.13 -4.55
CA LYS A 8 -8.40 13.83 -4.18
C LYS A 8 -7.30 12.87 -3.73
N PHE A 9 -7.65 11.87 -2.91
CA PHE A 9 -6.70 10.87 -2.44
C PHE A 9 -6.13 10.02 -3.59
N ILE A 10 -7.00 9.53 -4.50
CA ILE A 10 -6.57 8.78 -5.67
C ILE A 10 -5.71 9.64 -6.59
N ALA A 11 -6.13 10.89 -6.87
CA ALA A 11 -5.39 11.80 -7.74
C ALA A 11 -4.00 12.13 -7.18
N LEU A 12 -3.91 12.41 -5.87
CA LEU A 12 -2.62 12.69 -5.21
C LEU A 12 -1.69 11.48 -5.28
N ASN A 13 -2.20 10.29 -4.94
CA ASN A 13 -1.41 9.07 -4.96
C ASN A 13 -0.92 8.73 -6.37
N MET A 14 -1.80 8.84 -7.38
CA MET A 14 -1.43 8.62 -8.78
C MET A 14 -0.43 9.65 -9.30
N ALA A 15 -0.58 10.92 -8.94
CA ALA A 15 0.38 11.97 -9.32
C ALA A 15 1.77 11.69 -8.73
N THR A 16 1.84 11.30 -7.45
CA THR A 16 3.12 10.96 -6.79
C THR A 16 3.80 9.78 -7.48
N VAL A 17 3.05 8.69 -7.74
CA VAL A 17 3.60 7.49 -8.41
C VAL A 17 4.06 7.83 -9.83
N ALA A 18 3.26 8.59 -10.60
CA ALA A 18 3.62 9.00 -11.96
C ALA A 18 4.92 9.81 -11.97
N VAL A 19 5.06 10.82 -11.11
CA VAL A 19 6.27 11.64 -11.03
C VAL A 19 7.49 10.79 -10.70
N VAL A 20 7.40 9.90 -9.71
CA VAL A 20 8.53 9.04 -9.31
C VAL A 20 8.94 8.12 -10.45
N LEU A 21 8.01 7.43 -11.12
CA LEU A 21 8.30 6.54 -12.23
C LEU A 21 8.93 7.30 -13.40
N THR A 22 8.35 8.44 -13.78
CA THR A 22 8.88 9.27 -14.90
C THR A 22 10.31 9.74 -14.62
N VAL A 23 10.60 10.19 -13.39
CA VAL A 23 11.96 10.62 -13.01
C VAL A 23 12.93 9.45 -13.09
N VAL A 24 12.58 8.29 -12.53
CA VAL A 24 13.45 7.09 -12.56
C VAL A 24 13.70 6.63 -13.99
N PHE A 25 12.66 6.50 -14.80
CA PHE A 25 12.80 6.00 -16.18
C PHE A 25 13.55 6.99 -17.08
N THR A 26 13.31 8.30 -16.92
CA THR A 26 14.07 9.33 -17.63
C THR A 26 15.56 9.26 -17.25
N THR A 27 15.86 9.08 -15.96
CA THR A 27 17.24 8.96 -15.50
C THR A 27 17.91 7.73 -16.10
N ILE A 28 17.25 6.56 -16.13
CA ILE A 28 17.77 5.35 -16.76
C ILE A 28 18.04 5.58 -18.25
N CYS A 29 17.11 6.20 -19.00
CA CYS A 29 17.28 6.50 -20.41
C CYS A 29 18.47 7.44 -20.66
N VAL A 30 18.62 8.49 -19.86
CA VAL A 30 19.73 9.46 -20.00
C VAL A 30 21.07 8.79 -19.70
N VAL A 31 21.16 8.00 -18.64
CA VAL A 31 22.38 7.26 -18.29
C VAL A 31 22.74 6.26 -19.39
N ASN A 32 21.77 5.47 -19.85
CA ASN A 32 22.00 4.50 -20.93
C ASN A 32 22.43 5.18 -22.25
N HIS A 33 21.80 6.31 -22.60
CA HIS A 33 22.22 7.09 -23.77
C HIS A 33 23.67 7.57 -23.66
N ARG A 34 24.04 8.15 -22.52
CA ARG A 34 25.42 8.61 -22.28
C ARG A 34 26.44 7.46 -22.34
N GLN A 35 26.09 6.29 -21.74
CA GLN A 35 26.96 5.13 -21.81
C GLN A 35 27.12 4.60 -23.23
N SER A 36 26.03 4.54 -24.03
CA SER A 36 26.09 4.11 -25.42
C SER A 36 27.01 5.02 -26.27
N VAL A 37 26.90 6.34 -26.11
CA VAL A 37 27.77 7.31 -26.81
C VAL A 37 29.20 7.15 -26.35
N ALA A 38 29.50 7.04 -25.06
CA ALA A 38 30.83 6.84 -24.53
C ALA A 38 31.48 5.53 -25.01
N THR A 39 30.69 4.46 -25.17
CA THR A 39 31.17 3.18 -25.69
C THR A 39 31.59 3.32 -27.14
N VAL A 40 30.82 4.03 -27.97
CA VAL A 40 31.15 4.28 -29.37
C VAL A 40 32.42 5.16 -29.48
N ASP A 41 32.51 6.25 -28.69
CA ASP A 41 33.72 7.11 -28.65
C ASP A 41 34.98 6.30 -28.26
N GLY A 42 34.86 5.48 -27.21
CA GLY A 42 35.95 4.59 -26.77
C GLY A 42 36.39 3.60 -27.85
N ALA A 43 35.44 2.98 -28.55
CA ALA A 43 35.71 2.04 -29.64
C ALA A 43 36.39 2.73 -30.83
N LEU A 44 35.94 3.92 -31.24
CA LEU A 44 36.54 4.68 -32.31
C LEU A 44 37.98 5.12 -31.97
N ASN A 45 38.22 5.58 -30.75
CA ASN A 45 39.58 5.97 -30.30
C ASN A 45 40.52 4.75 -30.26
N GLN A 46 40.03 3.57 -29.83
CA GLN A 46 40.80 2.33 -29.80
C GLN A 46 41.17 1.87 -31.23
N ALA A 47 40.20 1.96 -32.15
CA ALA A 47 40.44 1.62 -33.57
C ALA A 47 41.49 2.50 -34.19
N ILE A 48 41.49 3.82 -33.92
CA ILE A 48 42.55 4.76 -34.40
C ILE A 48 43.91 4.38 -33.83
N ALA A 49 43.99 4.06 -32.52
CA ALA A 49 45.23 3.67 -31.87
C ALA A 49 45.83 2.37 -32.48
N GLN A 50 45.01 1.37 -32.73
CA GLN A 50 45.44 0.11 -33.35
C GLN A 50 45.91 0.31 -34.81
N ALA A 51 45.19 1.13 -35.58
CA ALA A 51 45.56 1.41 -36.94
C ALA A 51 46.92 2.14 -37.02
N SER A 52 47.18 3.08 -36.12
CA SER A 52 48.45 3.80 -36.04
C SER A 52 49.65 2.93 -35.69
N GLU A 53 49.47 1.95 -34.78
CA GLU A 53 50.51 0.98 -34.45
C GLU A 53 50.88 0.06 -35.62
N HIS A 54 49.88 -0.36 -36.43
CA HIS A 54 50.13 -1.19 -37.61
C HIS A 54 50.87 -0.43 -38.69
N GLN A 55 50.54 0.83 -38.92
CA GLN A 55 51.23 1.70 -39.89
C GLN A 55 52.69 1.97 -39.49
N GLY A 56 52.97 2.22 -38.21
CA GLY A 56 54.33 2.38 -37.69
C GLY A 56 55.20 1.12 -37.86
N LYS A 57 54.59 -0.09 -37.75
CA LYS A 57 55.30 -1.36 -37.98
C LYS A 57 55.57 -1.65 -39.44
N GLN A 58 54.73 -1.17 -40.37
CA GLN A 58 54.96 -1.30 -41.83
C GLN A 58 56.02 -0.34 -42.28
N MET A 59 56.00 0.93 -41.89
CA MET A 59 57.10 1.89 -42.23
C MET A 59 58.46 1.47 -41.66
N GLY A 60 58.48 0.80 -40.49
CA GLY A 60 59.74 0.25 -39.94
C GLY A 60 60.26 -0.94 -40.68
N LYS A 61 59.41 -1.72 -41.37
CA LYS A 61 59.85 -2.86 -42.21
C LYS A 61 60.39 -2.38 -43.58
N ASP A 62 59.82 -1.36 -44.17
CA ASP A 62 60.24 -0.84 -45.45
C ASP A 62 61.52 0.01 -45.32
N ALA A 63 61.89 0.48 -44.12
CA ALA A 63 63.11 1.22 -43.85
C ALA A 63 64.36 0.32 -43.58
N PHE A 64 64.17 -0.98 -43.40
CA PHE A 64 65.28 -1.94 -43.13
C PHE A 64 65.35 -3.12 -44.12
N GLY A 65 64.85 -2.96 -45.32
CA GLY A 65 64.86 -4.00 -46.36
C GLY A 65 65.87 -3.64 -47.51
N GLU A 66 67.19 -3.73 -47.27
CA GLU A 66 68.20 -4.04 -48.26
C GLU A 66 69.48 -4.48 -47.56
N GLY A 67 69.81 -5.76 -47.76
CA GLY A 67 71.08 -6.30 -47.31
C GLY A 67 71.07 -7.80 -47.09
N GLN A 68 71.07 -8.55 -48.20
CA GLN A 68 71.47 -9.97 -48.18
C GLN A 68 73.04 -9.98 -48.17
N PRO A 69 73.73 -10.98 -47.51
CA PRO A 69 74.16 -12.09 -48.28
C PRO A 69 74.10 -13.47 -47.59
N ASP A 70 74.17 -14.42 -48.45
CA ASP A 70 74.30 -15.87 -48.33
C ASP A 70 75.22 -16.44 -47.26
N GLY A 71 74.88 -17.61 -46.71
CA GLY A 71 75.84 -18.43 -46.01
C GLY A 71 75.25 -19.53 -45.15
N GLU A 72 75.18 -20.73 -45.79
CA GLU A 72 75.46 -22.06 -45.25
C GLU A 72 74.74 -22.56 -43.99
N GLN A 73 73.99 -23.63 -44.19
CA GLN A 73 73.67 -24.69 -43.25
C GLN A 73 74.93 -25.45 -42.74
N PRO A 74 74.94 -26.05 -41.57
CA PRO A 74 74.66 -27.47 -41.49
C PRO A 74 73.78 -27.90 -40.32
N ALA A 75 73.10 -29.02 -40.55
CA ALA A 75 72.37 -29.83 -39.57
C ALA A 75 73.31 -30.91 -38.98
N PRO A 76 72.81 -31.88 -38.19
CA PRO A 76 72.33 -31.83 -36.79
C PRO A 76 73.20 -32.81 -35.92
N ALA A 77 73.02 -32.76 -34.61
CA ALA A 77 73.47 -33.87 -33.70
C ALA A 77 72.64 -33.95 -32.44
N ASP A 78 72.25 -35.12 -32.25
CA ASP A 78 71.65 -35.95 -31.24
C ASP A 78 72.14 -35.80 -29.78
N GLY A 79 71.28 -36.24 -28.84
CA GLY A 79 71.64 -36.76 -27.53
C GLY A 79 71.19 -35.84 -26.40
N GLY A 80 70.35 -36.18 -25.52
CA GLY A 80 70.12 -37.36 -24.76
C GLY A 80 69.95 -36.97 -23.31
N SER A 81 68.91 -37.47 -22.71
CA SER A 81 68.73 -37.96 -21.36
C SER A 81 68.83 -37.06 -20.11
N ASP A 82 67.77 -37.23 -19.36
CA ASP A 82 67.67 -37.58 -17.91
C ASP A 82 67.72 -36.47 -16.85
N GLY A 83 66.76 -36.61 -15.96
CA GLY A 83 66.94 -36.55 -14.51
C GLY A 83 66.13 -35.45 -13.77
N SER A 84 64.93 -35.78 -13.40
CA SER A 84 64.44 -35.99 -12.02
C SER A 84 64.58 -34.86 -10.98
N LEU A 85 63.53 -34.81 -10.22
CA LEU A 85 63.33 -34.45 -8.82
C LEU A 85 62.78 -33.05 -8.48
N SER A 86 61.52 -33.13 -8.03
CA SER A 86 60.94 -32.29 -6.98
C SER A 86 61.75 -32.44 -5.66
N PRO A 87 61.55 -31.72 -4.54
CA PRO A 87 60.27 -31.24 -4.03
C PRO A 87 60.35 -29.93 -3.17
N ASP A 88 59.15 -29.60 -2.62
CA ASP A 88 58.82 -29.01 -1.31
C ASP A 88 59.00 -27.53 -0.99
N GLY A 89 57.96 -27.07 -0.34
CA GLY A 89 57.95 -26.13 0.78
C GLY A 89 56.94 -24.98 0.60
N GLN A 90 55.74 -25.17 1.04
CA GLN A 90 55.17 -24.75 2.34
C GLN A 90 54.96 -23.24 2.55
N GLU A 91 53.66 -22.98 2.80
CA GLU A 91 53.04 -22.20 3.91
C GLU A 91 53.14 -20.68 3.80
N THR A 92 52.14 -19.91 4.06
CA THR A 92 51.14 -19.79 5.14
C THR A 92 50.10 -18.72 4.79
N SER A 93 48.84 -19.01 5.03
CA SER A 93 47.93 -18.47 6.07
C SER A 93 47.55 -16.99 6.05
N ALA A 94 46.28 -16.73 6.01
CA ALA A 94 45.34 -16.17 6.98
C ALA A 94 44.10 -15.61 6.24
N GLN A 95 42.92 -16.16 6.29
CA GLN A 95 41.90 -16.20 7.36
C GLN A 95 41.48 -14.82 7.88
N VAL A 96 40.22 -14.49 7.64
CA VAL A 96 39.18 -13.94 8.50
C VAL A 96 37.88 -13.89 7.64
N ALA A 97 36.86 -14.69 7.78
CA ALA A 97 35.86 -14.94 8.82
C ALA A 97 34.81 -13.79 8.95
N GLY A 98 33.59 -14.20 8.87
CA GLY A 98 32.40 -13.51 9.39
C GLY A 98 31.19 -13.72 8.48
N GLN A 99 30.42 -14.75 8.65
CA GLN A 99 29.17 -14.88 9.44
C GLN A 99 28.07 -13.95 8.92
N ALA A 100 26.82 -14.31 8.75
CA ALA A 100 26.01 -15.50 9.04
C ALA A 100 24.55 -15.19 8.73
N ALA A 101 23.75 -16.23 8.78
CA ALA A 101 22.28 -16.28 8.90
C ALA A 101 21.51 -16.06 7.59
N GLY A 102 20.80 -17.00 7.01
CA GLY A 102 20.08 -18.14 7.61
C GLY A 102 18.63 -17.78 7.86
N PHE A 103 17.73 -18.21 7.01
CA PHE A 103 16.35 -18.57 7.35
C PHE A 103 15.73 -19.26 6.12
N VAL A 104 15.67 -20.58 6.16
CA VAL A 104 14.55 -21.48 6.44
C VAL A 104 13.50 -21.58 5.31
N GLU A 105 13.47 -22.80 4.79
CA GLU A 105 12.46 -23.47 3.97
C GLU A 105 11.04 -23.32 4.50
N ALA A 106 10.09 -23.26 3.58
CA ALA A 106 8.83 -23.99 3.69
C ALA A 106 8.28 -24.25 2.29
N ASP A 107 8.31 -25.43 1.96
CA ASP A 107 7.71 -26.46 1.16
C ASP A 107 6.20 -26.27 0.90
N ALA A 108 5.78 -26.79 -0.24
CA ALA A 108 4.52 -27.42 -0.64
C ALA A 108 3.90 -26.82 -1.92
N ALA A 109 4.18 -27.42 -3.04
CA ALA A 109 3.38 -28.43 -3.73
C ALA A 109 2.17 -27.93 -4.55
N VAL A 110 2.06 -28.56 -5.76
CA VAL A 110 0.87 -28.74 -6.65
C VAL A 110 0.67 -27.57 -7.62
N GLY A 111 0.66 -27.72 -8.89
CA GLY A 111 0.57 -28.81 -9.85
C GLY A 111 0.22 -28.21 -11.20
N ARG A 112 0.79 -28.80 -12.21
CA ARG A 112 0.31 -28.90 -13.60
C ARG A 112 -0.74 -27.89 -14.10
N GLU A 113 -0.37 -27.20 -15.16
CA GLU A 113 -1.05 -27.33 -16.45
C GLU A 113 -0.11 -26.87 -17.56
N ASP A 114 0.30 -27.88 -18.36
CA ASP A 114 0.93 -27.78 -19.65
C ASP A 114 -0.08 -27.27 -20.70
N ALA A 115 0.54 -26.78 -21.78
CA ALA A 115 0.01 -26.68 -23.14
C ALA A 115 -0.43 -25.31 -23.63
N ALA A 116 0.22 -24.96 -24.69
CA ALA A 116 -0.17 -24.07 -25.77
C ALA A 116 0.62 -22.76 -25.89
N VAL A 117 1.82 -22.80 -26.43
CA VAL A 117 2.24 -21.91 -27.54
C VAL A 117 3.44 -22.58 -28.27
N GLU A 118 3.14 -23.59 -29.05
CA GLU A 118 4.00 -24.05 -30.11
C GLU A 118 3.16 -23.99 -31.38
N ALA A 119 3.36 -22.94 -32.18
CA ALA A 119 3.06 -22.86 -33.60
C ALA A 119 3.22 -21.40 -34.06
N LEU A 120 4.35 -21.09 -34.63
CA LEU A 120 4.56 -20.18 -35.78
C LEU A 120 6.07 -20.00 -36.00
N ALA A 121 6.71 -21.08 -36.41
CA ALA A 121 7.98 -21.04 -37.11
C ALA A 121 7.86 -21.97 -38.30
N GLY A 122 7.68 -21.38 -39.46
CA GLY A 122 7.58 -22.13 -40.70
C GLY A 122 7.80 -21.23 -41.91
N SER A 123 8.95 -21.50 -42.55
CA SER A 123 9.21 -21.34 -43.97
C SER A 123 9.36 -19.94 -44.59
N ALA A 124 10.59 -19.64 -44.98
CA ALA A 124 10.88 -19.28 -46.37
C ALA A 124 12.39 -19.32 -46.61
N ASP A 125 12.89 -20.50 -46.89
CA ASP A 125 14.07 -20.67 -47.77
C ASP A 125 13.68 -20.22 -49.16
N GLN A 126 14.44 -19.30 -49.73
CA GLN A 126 14.59 -19.17 -51.17
C GLN A 126 15.99 -18.70 -51.54
N GLU A 127 16.73 -19.69 -51.95
CA GLU A 127 17.97 -19.66 -52.72
C GLU A 127 17.83 -18.79 -53.97
N LEU A 128 18.77 -17.89 -54.22
CA LEU A 128 19.06 -17.35 -55.52
C LEU A 128 20.58 -17.14 -55.63
N ALA A 129 21.19 -18.14 -56.30
CA ALA A 129 22.53 -18.06 -56.82
C ALA A 129 22.57 -17.08 -57.99
N VAL A 130 23.49 -16.14 -58.02
CA VAL A 130 24.04 -15.52 -59.21
C VAL A 130 25.55 -15.37 -59.06
N ALA A 131 26.23 -15.90 -60.08
CA ALA A 131 27.66 -16.04 -60.25
C ALA A 131 28.41 -14.73 -60.49
N ASP A 132 29.62 -14.72 -59.97
CA ASP A 132 30.91 -14.43 -60.64
C ASP A 132 31.14 -13.06 -61.32
N SER A 133 32.03 -12.30 -60.79
CA SER A 133 33.32 -11.95 -61.39
C SER A 133 33.94 -10.73 -60.75
N SER A 134 35.17 -10.86 -60.43
CA SER A 134 36.31 -9.96 -60.48
C SER A 134 37.08 -9.85 -59.18
N ASP A 135 38.25 -10.41 -59.23
CA ASP A 135 39.40 -10.21 -58.37
C ASP A 135 39.65 -8.71 -58.09
N VAL A 136 39.39 -8.30 -56.87
CA VAL A 136 40.08 -7.19 -56.24
C VAL A 136 40.47 -7.69 -54.85
N ALA A 137 41.78 -7.77 -54.62
CA ALA A 137 42.39 -8.21 -53.37
C ALA A 137 41.73 -7.56 -52.16
N ALA A 138 41.12 -8.41 -51.32
CA ALA A 138 40.56 -7.96 -50.04
C ALA A 138 41.69 -7.46 -49.13
N PRO A 139 41.53 -6.30 -48.50
CA PRO A 139 42.48 -5.84 -47.52
C PRO A 139 42.48 -6.79 -46.29
N PRO A 140 43.62 -6.93 -45.59
CA PRO A 140 43.77 -7.92 -44.52
C PRO A 140 42.80 -7.68 -43.37
N THR A 141 42.03 -8.74 -43.07
CA THR A 141 41.18 -8.81 -41.89
C THR A 141 42.10 -8.91 -40.66
N ILE A 142 42.22 -7.87 -39.88
CA ILE A 142 42.92 -7.93 -38.59
C ILE A 142 42.04 -8.65 -37.62
N GLY A 143 42.33 -9.94 -37.42
CA GLY A 143 41.62 -10.78 -36.45
C GLY A 143 41.94 -10.38 -35.01
N GLY A 144 41.10 -9.60 -34.42
CA GLY A 144 41.06 -9.38 -32.98
C GLY A 144 40.40 -10.55 -32.31
N ARG A 145 41.11 -11.28 -31.47
CA ARG A 145 40.55 -12.36 -30.61
C ARG A 145 39.54 -11.74 -29.66
N GLU A 146 38.25 -11.99 -29.92
CA GLU A 146 37.14 -11.68 -29.00
C GLU A 146 37.30 -12.44 -27.67
N ARG A 147 37.49 -11.73 -26.59
CA ARG A 147 37.17 -12.16 -25.24
C ARG A 147 36.13 -11.18 -24.68
N GLY A 148 34.86 -11.58 -24.72
CA GLY A 148 33.76 -10.83 -24.12
C GLY A 148 32.74 -10.46 -25.20
N GLY A 149 31.48 -10.87 -25.04
CA GLY A 149 30.35 -10.60 -25.95
C GLY A 149 30.02 -9.12 -26.09
N GLY A 150 30.91 -8.38 -26.76
CA GLY A 150 30.75 -6.98 -27.12
C GLY A 150 30.00 -6.88 -28.44
N GLN A 151 29.03 -6.03 -28.49
CA GLN A 151 28.31 -5.65 -29.69
C GLN A 151 29.32 -5.15 -30.74
N VAL A 152 29.41 -5.80 -31.88
CA VAL A 152 30.32 -5.38 -32.96
C VAL A 152 29.78 -4.08 -33.52
N ILE A 153 30.52 -2.98 -33.30
CA ILE A 153 30.17 -1.66 -33.79
C ILE A 153 30.70 -1.53 -35.24
N PRO A 154 29.85 -1.28 -36.25
CA PRO A 154 30.29 -1.01 -37.62
C PRO A 154 31.13 0.26 -37.63
N MET A 155 32.39 0.16 -38.08
CA MET A 155 33.35 1.28 -38.10
C MET A 155 34.11 1.34 -39.43
N ALA A 156 34.43 2.55 -39.87
CA ALA A 156 35.31 2.79 -41.01
C ALA A 156 36.43 3.75 -40.59
N LEU A 157 37.67 3.44 -40.91
CA LEU A 157 38.85 4.26 -40.63
C LEU A 157 39.48 4.75 -41.90
N PHE A 158 39.83 6.05 -41.90
CA PHE A 158 40.54 6.72 -42.97
C PHE A 158 41.77 7.47 -42.43
N SER A 159 42.87 7.52 -43.22
CA SER A 159 43.91 8.48 -43.02
C SER A 159 43.70 9.64 -43.98
N VAL A 160 43.94 10.86 -43.49
CA VAL A 160 43.90 12.10 -44.30
C VAL A 160 45.31 12.59 -44.43
N SER A 161 45.83 12.64 -45.67
CA SER A 161 47.13 13.18 -45.98
C SER A 161 47.14 14.72 -45.91
N VAL A 162 48.33 15.34 -45.85
CA VAL A 162 48.50 16.80 -45.84
C VAL A 162 47.91 17.48 -47.10
N ASP A 163 47.83 16.73 -48.21
CA ASP A 163 47.24 17.19 -49.46
C ASP A 163 45.72 16.98 -49.53
N GLY A 164 45.09 16.51 -48.42
CA GLY A 164 43.65 16.23 -48.35
C GLY A 164 43.23 14.90 -48.98
N ALA A 165 44.16 14.09 -49.45
CA ALA A 165 43.84 12.77 -49.99
C ALA A 165 43.48 11.78 -48.87
N MET A 166 42.41 11.03 -49.06
CA MET A 166 41.90 10.06 -48.10
C MET A 166 42.27 8.65 -48.52
N THR A 167 42.86 7.91 -47.58
CA THR A 167 43.19 6.50 -47.79
C THR A 167 42.50 5.66 -46.73
N ALA A 168 41.73 4.65 -47.11
CA ALA A 168 41.07 3.76 -46.18
C ALA A 168 42.12 2.92 -45.43
N LEU A 169 42.18 3.05 -44.13
CA LEU A 169 43.07 2.30 -43.24
C LEU A 169 42.48 0.95 -42.83
N GLY A 170 41.17 0.83 -42.83
CA GLY A 170 40.48 -0.42 -42.50
C GLY A 170 38.98 -0.24 -42.44
N ARG A 171 38.29 -1.32 -42.64
CA ARG A 171 36.83 -1.41 -42.49
C ARG A 171 36.48 -2.56 -41.56
N TYR A 172 35.74 -2.27 -40.54
CA TYR A 172 35.21 -3.28 -39.62
C TYR A 172 33.70 -3.31 -39.75
N ASN A 173 33.15 -4.43 -40.33
CA ASN A 173 31.73 -4.66 -40.43
C ASN A 173 30.88 -3.48 -40.96
N THR A 174 31.29 -2.88 -42.04
CA THR A 174 30.66 -1.66 -42.62
C THR A 174 29.45 -1.96 -43.49
N ALA A 175 28.86 -3.13 -43.44
CA ALA A 175 27.70 -3.51 -44.25
C ALA A 175 26.51 -2.55 -44.15
N SER A 176 26.43 -1.76 -43.10
CA SER A 176 25.38 -0.73 -42.87
C SER A 176 25.72 0.69 -43.38
N ILE A 177 26.95 0.94 -43.80
CA ILE A 177 27.38 2.29 -44.19
C ILE A 177 27.87 2.25 -45.62
N SER A 178 27.18 2.96 -46.54
CA SER A 178 27.60 3.03 -47.96
C SER A 178 28.89 3.83 -48.12
N GLN A 179 29.67 3.50 -49.15
CA GLN A 179 30.94 4.16 -49.43
C GLN A 179 30.74 5.63 -49.76
N ASP A 180 29.69 5.98 -50.49
CA ASP A 180 29.37 7.35 -50.89
C ASP A 180 29.11 8.24 -49.64
N VAL A 181 28.44 7.71 -48.62
CA VAL A 181 28.16 8.41 -47.35
C VAL A 181 29.45 8.64 -46.58
N LEU A 182 30.37 7.67 -46.57
CA LEU A 182 31.67 7.81 -45.91
C LEU A 182 32.55 8.85 -46.60
N GLU A 183 32.58 8.87 -47.96
CA GLU A 183 33.32 9.86 -48.71
C GLU A 183 32.77 11.30 -48.52
N GLN A 184 31.44 11.45 -48.51
CA GLN A 184 30.75 12.69 -48.22
C GLN A 184 31.03 13.18 -46.79
N ALA A 185 30.96 12.29 -45.80
CA ALA A 185 31.27 12.60 -44.40
C ALA A 185 32.72 13.05 -44.22
N ALA A 186 33.64 12.36 -44.90
CA ALA A 186 35.05 12.65 -44.83
C ALA A 186 35.38 14.01 -45.48
N GLN A 187 34.74 14.37 -46.61
CA GLN A 187 34.86 15.68 -47.23
C GLN A 187 34.35 16.82 -46.33
N GLN A 188 33.22 16.61 -45.66
CA GLN A 188 32.68 17.60 -44.72
C GLN A 188 33.62 17.84 -43.53
N LEU A 189 34.36 16.82 -43.10
CA LEU A 189 35.26 16.91 -41.95
C LEU A 189 36.68 17.24 -42.26
N ALA A 190 37.05 17.44 -43.54
CA ALA A 190 38.40 17.80 -43.92
C ALA A 190 38.91 19.05 -43.20
N GLY A 191 38.06 20.07 -43.05
CA GLY A 191 38.38 21.33 -42.35
C GLY A 191 37.93 21.40 -40.88
N ALA A 192 37.37 20.32 -40.31
CA ALA A 192 36.89 20.35 -38.93
C ALA A 192 38.05 20.21 -37.93
N ASP A 193 37.83 20.70 -36.69
CA ASP A 193 38.77 20.53 -35.58
C ASP A 193 38.84 19.07 -35.10
N GLU A 194 39.92 18.74 -34.38
CA GLU A 194 40.05 17.42 -33.72
C GLU A 194 39.02 17.26 -32.64
N GLY A 195 38.40 16.07 -32.55
CA GLY A 195 37.42 15.74 -31.50
C GLY A 195 36.43 14.65 -31.90
N PHE A 196 35.54 14.35 -30.98
CA PHE A 196 34.36 13.49 -31.17
C PHE A 196 33.18 14.35 -31.59
N GLY A 197 32.40 13.91 -32.57
CA GLY A 197 31.22 14.62 -33.02
C GLY A 197 30.22 13.73 -33.71
N SER A 198 29.12 14.32 -34.17
CA SER A 198 28.07 13.62 -34.93
C SER A 198 27.73 14.38 -36.20
N LEU A 199 27.53 13.64 -37.27
CA LEU A 199 26.98 14.10 -38.54
C LEU A 199 25.54 13.56 -38.62
N SER A 200 24.60 14.33 -38.04
CA SER A 200 23.19 13.92 -37.94
C SER A 200 22.56 13.69 -39.33
N ASP A 201 22.94 14.47 -40.31
CA ASP A 201 22.41 14.41 -41.68
C ASP A 201 22.83 13.11 -42.42
N LEU A 202 23.95 12.54 -42.03
CA LEU A 202 24.50 11.29 -42.60
C LEU A 202 24.32 10.10 -41.66
N GLY A 203 23.77 10.33 -40.42
CA GLY A 203 23.56 9.28 -39.43
C GLY A 203 24.86 8.69 -38.87
N LEU A 204 25.97 9.48 -38.86
CA LEU A 204 27.27 9.00 -38.44
C LEU A 204 27.76 9.70 -37.17
N LEU A 205 28.48 8.95 -36.33
CA LEU A 205 29.35 9.45 -35.27
C LEU A 205 30.77 9.40 -35.78
N TYR A 206 31.61 10.41 -35.43
CA TYR A 206 33.00 10.45 -35.88
C TYR A 206 33.96 10.82 -34.75
N VAL A 207 35.21 10.37 -34.91
CA VAL A 207 36.37 10.87 -34.16
C VAL A 207 37.45 11.28 -35.15
N LYS A 208 37.91 12.52 -35.02
CA LYS A 208 39.06 13.04 -35.78
C LYS A 208 40.22 13.27 -34.82
N ARG A 209 41.35 12.61 -35.05
CA ARG A 209 42.51 12.71 -34.17
C ARG A 209 43.81 12.47 -34.91
N GLN A 210 44.85 13.17 -34.50
CA GLN A 210 46.19 12.92 -35.00
C GLN A 210 46.82 11.71 -34.30
N ALA A 211 47.23 10.70 -35.05
CA ALA A 211 47.88 9.50 -34.55
C ALA A 211 49.03 9.09 -35.46
N GLY A 212 50.23 8.83 -34.92
CA GLY A 212 51.41 8.45 -35.69
C GLY A 212 51.87 9.50 -36.72
N GLY A 213 51.58 10.79 -36.51
CA GLY A 213 51.94 11.86 -37.45
C GLY A 213 50.97 12.01 -38.63
N VAL A 214 49.92 11.25 -38.68
CA VAL A 214 48.86 11.28 -39.73
C VAL A 214 47.53 11.63 -39.08
N MET A 215 46.72 12.42 -39.77
CA MET A 215 45.34 12.66 -39.31
C MET A 215 44.47 11.46 -39.59
N CYS A 216 43.91 10.88 -38.56
CA CYS A 216 42.99 9.74 -38.64
C CYS A 216 41.55 10.18 -38.39
N LEU A 217 40.65 9.61 -39.19
CA LEU A 217 39.23 9.85 -39.13
C LEU A 217 38.50 8.48 -38.99
N ALA A 218 37.79 8.31 -37.91
CA ALA A 218 37.00 7.08 -37.65
C ALA A 218 35.52 7.42 -37.64
N PHE A 219 34.72 6.60 -38.30
CA PHE A 219 33.26 6.72 -38.37
C PHE A 219 32.60 5.51 -37.78
N ALA A 220 31.46 5.72 -37.09
CA ALA A 220 30.54 4.67 -36.65
C ALA A 220 29.11 5.05 -37.00
N ASP A 221 28.30 4.07 -37.27
CA ASP A 221 26.84 4.23 -37.48
C ASP A 221 26.16 4.72 -36.20
N MET A 222 25.41 5.83 -36.29
CA MET A 222 24.58 6.36 -35.17
C MET A 222 23.55 5.37 -34.71
N GLY A 223 23.11 4.41 -35.54
CA GLY A 223 22.28 3.28 -35.20
C GLY A 223 22.87 2.45 -34.05
N SER A 224 24.18 2.34 -33.97
CA SER A 224 24.91 1.62 -32.90
C SER A 224 24.71 2.25 -31.53
N ALA A 225 24.41 3.56 -31.47
CA ALA A 225 24.07 4.26 -30.23
C ALA A 225 22.55 4.39 -30.00
N SER A 226 21.72 3.82 -30.87
CA SER A 226 20.25 3.99 -30.84
C SER A 226 19.49 3.02 -29.89
N GLY A 227 20.17 2.08 -29.27
CA GLY A 227 19.57 1.10 -28.35
C GLY A 227 18.74 1.72 -27.22
N TRP A 228 19.06 2.96 -26.85
CA TRP A 228 18.29 3.71 -25.86
C TRP A 228 16.85 4.01 -26.30
N ARG A 229 16.56 4.09 -27.61
CA ARG A 229 15.18 4.33 -28.13
C ARG A 229 14.28 3.14 -27.87
N THR A 230 14.79 1.92 -28.11
CA THR A 230 14.05 0.69 -27.81
C THR A 230 13.84 0.55 -26.31
N LEU A 231 14.86 0.85 -25.51
CA LEU A 231 14.75 0.88 -24.05
C LEU A 231 13.71 1.92 -23.60
N ALA A 232 13.72 3.13 -24.15
CA ALA A 232 12.75 4.17 -23.83
C ALA A 232 11.33 3.73 -24.19
N ALA A 233 11.11 3.11 -25.34
CA ALA A 233 9.82 2.59 -25.76
C ALA A 233 9.32 1.48 -24.83
N THR A 234 10.18 0.54 -24.46
CA THR A 234 9.82 -0.55 -23.52
C THR A 234 9.52 0.00 -22.12
N LEU A 235 10.31 0.94 -21.62
CA LEU A 235 10.06 1.59 -20.33
C LEU A 235 8.75 2.39 -20.33
N ALA A 236 8.42 3.08 -21.44
CA ALA A 236 7.15 3.78 -21.56
C ALA A 236 5.94 2.82 -21.49
N VAL A 237 6.03 1.68 -22.14
CA VAL A 237 4.98 0.65 -22.06
C VAL A 237 4.85 0.11 -20.63
N VAL A 238 5.99 -0.17 -19.97
CA VAL A 238 6.02 -0.62 -18.57
C VAL A 238 5.44 0.44 -17.63
N GLU A 239 5.75 1.74 -17.86
CA GLU A 239 5.20 2.84 -17.07
C GLU A 239 3.67 2.91 -17.16
N VAL A 240 3.13 2.83 -18.38
CA VAL A 240 1.67 2.84 -18.58
C VAL A 240 1.02 1.63 -17.90
N ALA A 241 1.61 0.43 -18.05
CA ALA A 241 1.10 -0.78 -17.40
C ALA A 241 1.16 -0.67 -15.87
N ALA A 242 2.27 -0.18 -15.31
CA ALA A 242 2.42 0.04 -13.88
C ALA A 242 1.41 1.05 -13.35
N LEU A 243 1.21 2.18 -14.03
CA LEU A 243 0.22 3.19 -13.66
C LEU A 243 -1.22 2.61 -13.69
N ALA A 244 -1.54 1.76 -14.65
CA ALA A 244 -2.85 1.09 -14.71
C ALA A 244 -3.05 0.15 -13.51
N VAL A 245 -2.05 -0.64 -13.15
CA VAL A 245 -2.09 -1.52 -11.98
C VAL A 245 -2.22 -0.71 -10.68
N PHE A 246 -1.39 0.31 -10.51
CA PHE A 246 -1.46 1.19 -9.33
C PHE A 246 -2.80 1.93 -9.23
N PHE A 247 -3.42 2.29 -10.36
CA PHE A 247 -4.75 2.89 -10.38
C PHE A 247 -5.81 1.94 -9.82
N VAL A 248 -5.81 0.68 -10.26
CA VAL A 248 -6.74 -0.35 -9.74
C VAL A 248 -6.53 -0.59 -8.24
N ILE A 249 -5.27 -0.73 -7.81
CA ILE A 249 -4.91 -0.88 -6.39
C ILE A 249 -5.40 0.34 -5.58
N SER A 250 -5.17 1.55 -6.09
CA SER A 250 -5.57 2.80 -5.42
C SER A 250 -7.09 2.91 -5.29
N LEU A 251 -7.86 2.45 -6.29
CA LEU A 251 -9.31 2.37 -6.23
C LEU A 251 -9.79 1.43 -5.12
N PHE A 252 -9.19 0.25 -5.03
CA PHE A 252 -9.52 -0.75 -4.01
C PHE A 252 -9.15 -0.26 -2.61
N PHE A 253 -7.92 0.21 -2.45
CA PHE A 253 -7.40 0.71 -1.17
C PHE A 253 -8.18 1.93 -0.66
N SER A 254 -8.51 2.87 -1.56
CA SER A 254 -9.33 4.04 -1.20
C SER A 254 -10.73 3.65 -0.72
N ARG A 255 -11.33 2.59 -1.30
CA ARG A 255 -12.62 2.08 -0.81
C ARG A 255 -12.50 1.43 0.55
N TRP A 256 -11.46 0.65 0.76
CA TRP A 256 -11.24 -0.08 2.00
C TRP A 256 -10.88 0.87 3.16
N ALA A 257 -9.90 1.75 2.96
CA ALA A 257 -9.42 2.67 3.99
C ALA A 257 -10.45 3.74 4.42
N LEU A 258 -11.33 4.17 3.49
CA LEU A 258 -12.34 5.18 3.82
C LEU A 258 -13.68 4.60 4.31
N ARG A 259 -13.85 3.26 4.33
CA ARG A 259 -15.08 2.62 4.84
C ARG A 259 -15.36 2.95 6.31
N PRO A 260 -14.39 2.87 7.25
CA PRO A 260 -14.62 3.21 8.64
C PRO A 260 -15.07 4.67 8.80
N VAL A 261 -14.39 5.60 8.14
CA VAL A 261 -14.73 7.03 8.18
C VAL A 261 -16.13 7.29 7.63
N ALA A 262 -16.50 6.60 6.53
CA ALA A 262 -17.84 6.72 5.96
C ALA A 262 -18.92 6.22 6.91
N ARG A 263 -18.68 5.11 7.61
CA ARG A 263 -19.61 4.57 8.60
C ARG A 263 -19.77 5.51 9.78
N ALA A 264 -18.65 5.96 10.37
CA ALA A 264 -18.67 6.92 11.49
C ALA A 264 -19.40 8.21 11.13
N TRP A 265 -19.16 8.76 9.94
CA TRP A 265 -19.86 9.95 9.46
C TRP A 265 -21.37 9.74 9.30
N THR A 266 -21.78 8.58 8.78
CA THR A 266 -23.19 8.26 8.61
C THR A 266 -23.88 8.07 9.96
N GLN A 267 -23.22 7.40 10.91
CA GLN A 267 -23.71 7.23 12.28
C GLN A 267 -23.85 8.58 12.98
N GLN A 268 -22.87 9.45 12.89
CA GLN A 268 -22.92 10.79 13.48
C GLN A 268 -24.07 11.64 12.89
N ARG A 269 -24.27 11.57 11.58
CA ARG A 269 -25.40 12.29 10.96
C ARG A 269 -26.77 11.76 11.39
N ARG A 270 -26.92 10.43 11.51
CA ARG A 270 -28.14 9.82 12.05
C ARG A 270 -28.35 10.25 13.48
N PHE A 271 -27.32 10.13 14.33
CA PHE A 271 -27.35 10.57 15.72
C PHE A 271 -27.88 12.01 15.89
N VAL A 272 -27.35 12.96 15.13
CA VAL A 272 -27.81 14.38 15.20
C VAL A 272 -29.24 14.53 14.69
N ALA A 273 -29.65 13.78 13.65
CA ALA A 273 -31.01 13.85 13.12
C ALA A 273 -32.02 13.27 14.11
N ASP A 274 -31.72 12.11 14.69
CA ASP A 274 -32.57 11.41 15.64
C ASP A 274 -32.68 12.20 16.96
N ALA A 275 -31.56 12.72 17.47
CA ALA A 275 -31.57 13.62 18.65
C ALA A 275 -32.42 14.88 18.42
N SER A 276 -32.31 15.47 17.22
CA SER A 276 -33.11 16.67 16.88
C SER A 276 -34.61 16.36 16.80
N HIS A 277 -34.96 15.17 16.28
CA HIS A 277 -36.35 14.72 16.20
C HIS A 277 -36.93 14.48 17.61
N ASP A 278 -36.18 13.75 18.47
CA ASP A 278 -36.65 13.38 19.79
C ASP A 278 -36.68 14.55 20.79
N LEU A 279 -35.88 15.58 20.56
CA LEU A 279 -36.00 16.84 21.30
C LEU A 279 -37.18 17.70 20.85
N LYS A 280 -37.56 17.65 19.55
CA LYS A 280 -38.63 18.47 19.00
C LYS A 280 -39.99 18.06 19.53
N THR A 281 -40.25 16.76 19.71
CA THR A 281 -41.55 16.21 20.12
C THR A 281 -41.95 16.73 21.51
N PRO A 282 -41.19 16.51 22.61
CA PRO A 282 -41.53 17.02 23.94
C PRO A 282 -41.59 18.55 23.98
N LEU A 283 -40.71 19.26 23.25
CA LEU A 283 -40.74 20.72 23.17
C LEU A 283 -42.05 21.21 22.58
N THR A 284 -42.59 20.52 21.56
CA THR A 284 -43.89 20.88 20.95
C THR A 284 -45.03 20.68 21.97
N VAL A 285 -45.00 19.61 22.78
CA VAL A 285 -46.01 19.37 23.83
C VAL A 285 -45.93 20.45 24.92
N ILE A 286 -44.71 20.77 25.37
CA ILE A 286 -44.50 21.88 26.36
C ILE A 286 -45.07 23.18 25.84
N LEU A 287 -44.79 23.55 24.57
CA LEU A 287 -45.30 24.78 23.99
C LEU A 287 -46.82 24.75 23.85
N ALA A 288 -47.39 23.63 23.46
CA ALA A 288 -48.88 23.51 23.36
C ALA A 288 -49.54 23.63 24.76
N ASN A 289 -49.03 22.90 25.77
CA ASN A 289 -49.56 22.97 27.13
C ASN A 289 -49.45 24.36 27.76
N THR A 290 -48.31 25.02 27.55
CA THR A 290 -48.12 26.41 28.02
C THR A 290 -49.03 27.41 27.29
N SER A 291 -49.25 27.24 25.98
CA SER A 291 -50.19 28.09 25.22
C SER A 291 -51.62 27.90 25.75
N ILE A 292 -52.07 26.68 26.02
CA ILE A 292 -53.39 26.40 26.59
C ILE A 292 -53.55 27.03 27.95
N ALA A 293 -52.50 26.96 28.82
CA ALA A 293 -52.54 27.58 30.11
C ALA A 293 -52.57 29.14 30.06
N LEU A 294 -51.90 29.75 29.10
CA LEU A 294 -51.87 31.17 28.88
C LEU A 294 -53.18 31.74 28.23
N GLU A 295 -53.86 30.93 27.42
CA GLU A 295 -55.17 31.34 26.84
C GLU A 295 -56.29 31.36 27.87
N HIS A 296 -56.15 30.77 29.03
CA HIS A 296 -57.13 30.71 30.11
C HIS A 296 -56.62 31.27 31.42
N PRO A 297 -56.19 32.51 31.51
CA PRO A 297 -55.61 33.11 32.70
C PRO A 297 -56.58 33.20 33.89
N GLU A 298 -57.90 33.11 33.65
CA GLU A 298 -58.95 33.14 34.65
C GLU A 298 -59.11 31.80 35.38
N ARG A 299 -58.53 30.70 34.85
CA ARG A 299 -58.59 29.39 35.49
C ARG A 299 -57.61 29.28 36.67
N SER A 300 -58.01 28.58 37.69
CA SER A 300 -57.10 28.29 38.82
C SER A 300 -56.00 27.31 38.39
N VAL A 301 -54.84 27.43 39.02
CA VAL A 301 -53.71 26.46 38.83
C VAL A 301 -54.17 25.02 39.03
N ALA A 302 -55.00 24.77 40.01
CA ALA A 302 -55.60 23.45 40.27
C ALA A 302 -56.42 22.88 39.08
N SER A 303 -57.10 23.74 38.33
CA SER A 303 -57.85 23.31 37.16
C SER A 303 -56.99 23.16 35.88
N GLN A 304 -55.74 23.64 35.92
CA GLN A 304 -54.73 23.51 34.89
C GLN A 304 -53.63 22.47 35.24
N SER A 305 -53.73 21.82 36.37
CA SER A 305 -52.69 20.87 36.88
C SER A 305 -52.28 19.85 35.85
N GLN A 306 -53.22 19.31 35.10
CA GLN A 306 -52.96 18.32 34.03
C GLN A 306 -51.96 18.82 32.96
N TRP A 307 -52.08 20.10 32.53
CA TRP A 307 -51.19 20.69 31.55
C TRP A 307 -49.83 21.03 32.13
N LEU A 308 -49.79 21.44 33.40
CA LEU A 308 -48.56 21.74 34.13
C LEU A 308 -47.79 20.44 34.44
N GLU A 309 -48.46 19.41 34.91
CA GLU A 309 -47.89 18.09 35.15
C GLU A 309 -47.37 17.44 33.85
N SER A 310 -48.12 17.57 32.76
CA SER A 310 -47.63 17.12 31.45
C SER A 310 -46.40 17.91 30.98
N THR A 311 -46.39 19.23 31.20
CA THR A 311 -45.23 20.08 30.89
C THR A 311 -44.01 19.69 31.71
N GLN A 312 -44.19 19.44 33.01
CA GLN A 312 -43.13 18.99 33.91
C GLN A 312 -42.56 17.64 33.44
N HIS A 313 -43.42 16.69 33.14
CA HIS A 313 -43.05 15.34 32.67
C HIS A 313 -42.21 15.41 31.39
N GLU A 314 -42.64 16.22 30.40
CA GLU A 314 -41.86 16.40 29.16
C GLU A 314 -40.52 17.12 29.37
N ALA A 315 -40.48 18.07 30.32
CA ALA A 315 -39.22 18.74 30.66
C ALA A 315 -38.22 17.79 31.35
N GLU A 316 -38.70 16.92 32.26
CA GLU A 316 -37.86 15.87 32.86
C GLU A 316 -37.38 14.83 31.85
N ALA A 317 -38.22 14.44 30.88
CA ALA A 317 -37.83 13.56 29.81
C ALA A 317 -36.75 14.20 28.92
N MET A 318 -36.89 15.50 28.59
CA MET A 318 -35.85 16.23 27.85
C MET A 318 -34.54 16.32 28.63
N GLN A 319 -34.60 16.59 29.96
CA GLN A 319 -33.42 16.63 30.80
C GLN A 319 -32.68 15.30 30.81
N SER A 320 -33.42 14.18 30.91
CA SER A 320 -32.84 12.82 30.82
C SER A 320 -32.19 12.59 29.46
N LEU A 321 -32.87 12.93 28.36
CA LEU A 321 -32.35 12.79 27.02
C LEU A 321 -31.03 13.55 26.80
N VAL A 322 -30.99 14.83 27.23
CA VAL A 322 -29.77 15.65 27.14
C VAL A 322 -28.64 15.04 27.97
N GLY A 323 -28.94 14.56 29.19
CA GLY A 323 -27.96 13.85 30.02
C GLY A 323 -27.39 12.61 29.36
N ASP A 324 -28.24 11.82 28.67
CA ASP A 324 -27.84 10.63 27.93
C ASP A 324 -26.96 10.97 26.73
N LEU A 325 -27.31 12.01 25.98
CA LEU A 325 -26.53 12.50 24.85
C LEU A 325 -25.13 12.98 25.26
N LEU A 326 -25.05 13.76 26.36
CA LEU A 326 -23.77 14.23 26.88
C LEU A 326 -22.90 13.08 27.41
N ALA A 327 -23.50 12.08 28.03
CA ALA A 327 -22.76 10.90 28.50
C ALA A 327 -22.18 10.10 27.33
N LEU A 328 -22.95 9.86 26.26
CA LEU A 328 -22.45 9.21 25.06
C LEU A 328 -21.36 10.00 24.37
N ALA A 329 -21.52 11.32 24.24
CA ALA A 329 -20.51 12.19 23.63
C ALA A 329 -19.20 12.14 24.41
N LYS A 330 -19.26 12.15 25.75
CA LYS A 330 -18.08 12.03 26.61
C LYS A 330 -17.39 10.67 26.48
N MET A 331 -18.15 9.58 26.42
CA MET A 331 -17.59 8.23 26.21
C MET A 331 -16.92 8.09 24.83
N ASP A 332 -17.55 8.61 23.77
CA ASP A 332 -16.96 8.63 22.42
C ASP A 332 -15.64 9.41 22.37
N GLU A 333 -15.57 10.55 23.09
CA GLU A 333 -14.36 11.37 23.18
C GLU A 333 -13.24 10.65 23.97
N GLU A 334 -13.57 10.02 25.11
CA GLU A 334 -12.62 9.25 25.92
C GLU A 334 -12.10 8.03 25.17
N GLU A 335 -12.95 7.33 24.41
CA GLU A 335 -12.53 6.21 23.54
C GLU A 335 -11.58 6.68 22.43
N ALA A 336 -11.90 7.79 21.76
CA ALA A 336 -11.03 8.38 20.73
C ALA A 336 -9.68 8.83 21.32
N ALA A 337 -9.69 9.41 22.52
CA ALA A 337 -8.48 9.81 23.24
C ALA A 337 -7.62 8.59 23.62
N ALA A 338 -8.22 7.50 24.09
CA ALA A 338 -7.54 6.25 24.41
C ALA A 338 -6.88 5.61 23.19
N GLN A 339 -7.54 5.64 22.02
CA GLN A 339 -6.98 5.17 20.76
C GLN A 339 -5.79 6.02 20.27
N SER A 340 -5.72 7.29 20.64
CA SER A 340 -4.60 8.20 20.34
C SER A 340 -3.46 8.14 21.35
N GLY A 341 -3.53 7.24 22.36
CA GLY A 341 -2.49 7.05 23.37
C GLY A 341 -2.63 7.94 24.61
N ALA A 342 -3.74 8.64 24.78
CA ALA A 342 -4.02 9.39 26.01
C ALA A 342 -4.31 8.42 27.17
N ALA A 343 -3.95 8.83 28.37
CA ALA A 343 -4.22 8.05 29.57
C ALA A 343 -5.74 7.92 29.78
N ARG A 344 -6.23 6.68 29.99
CA ARG A 344 -7.60 6.44 30.41
C ARG A 344 -7.81 7.00 31.82
N PRO A 345 -9.05 7.43 32.16
CA PRO A 345 -9.39 7.75 33.54
C PRO A 345 -8.99 6.60 34.47
N ALA A 346 -8.42 6.93 35.61
CA ALA A 346 -8.04 5.92 36.57
C ALA A 346 -9.32 5.20 37.09
N PHE A 347 -9.35 3.90 36.93
CA PHE A 347 -10.38 3.07 37.55
C PHE A 347 -10.02 2.79 39.00
N GLU A 348 -11.02 2.74 39.85
CA GLU A 348 -10.89 2.42 41.26
C GLU A 348 -11.42 0.99 41.51
N GLU A 349 -11.09 0.41 42.67
CA GLU A 349 -11.69 -0.86 43.09
C GLU A 349 -13.12 -0.61 43.52
N VAL A 350 -14.07 -1.21 42.80
CA VAL A 350 -15.51 -1.09 43.06
C VAL A 350 -16.04 -2.45 43.43
N ASP A 351 -16.85 -2.51 44.51
CA ASP A 351 -17.64 -3.69 44.82
C ASP A 351 -18.94 -3.65 44.02
N LEU A 352 -19.00 -4.46 42.96
CA LEU A 352 -20.17 -4.53 42.09
C LEU A 352 -21.39 -5.11 42.80
N SER A 353 -21.20 -5.92 43.87
CA SER A 353 -22.28 -6.45 44.65
C SER A 353 -23.05 -5.35 45.39
N ASP A 354 -22.33 -4.45 46.08
CA ASP A 354 -22.93 -3.31 46.78
C ASP A 354 -23.64 -2.35 45.80
N VAL A 355 -23.00 -2.11 44.62
CA VAL A 355 -23.61 -1.28 43.57
C VAL A 355 -24.92 -1.86 43.10
N LEU A 356 -24.97 -3.17 42.85
CA LEU A 356 -26.15 -3.84 42.33
C LEU A 356 -27.27 -3.94 43.36
N GLU A 357 -26.94 -4.28 44.62
CA GLU A 357 -27.93 -4.30 45.73
C GLU A 357 -28.53 -2.91 45.92
N GLY A 358 -27.73 -1.84 45.86
CA GLY A 358 -28.22 -0.48 45.93
C GLY A 358 -29.19 -0.11 44.81
N GLU A 359 -28.92 -0.56 43.57
CA GLU A 359 -29.83 -0.33 42.44
C GLU A 359 -31.12 -1.16 42.58
N VAL A 360 -31.03 -2.45 42.94
CA VAL A 360 -32.20 -3.31 43.13
C VAL A 360 -33.15 -2.67 44.15
N LEU A 361 -32.64 -2.19 45.29
CA LEU A 361 -33.43 -1.55 46.32
C LEU A 361 -34.20 -0.31 45.84
N GLN A 362 -33.59 0.48 44.95
CA GLN A 362 -34.25 1.65 44.34
C GLN A 362 -35.40 1.26 43.45
N PHE A 363 -35.29 0.14 42.73
CA PHE A 363 -36.34 -0.34 41.84
C PHE A 363 -37.42 -1.19 42.51
N GLU A 364 -37.27 -1.60 43.78
CA GLU A 364 -38.30 -2.36 44.50
C GLU A 364 -39.64 -1.61 44.59
N SER A 365 -39.64 -0.32 44.88
CA SER A 365 -40.86 0.47 44.93
C SER A 365 -41.51 0.62 43.56
N VAL A 366 -40.73 0.83 42.50
CA VAL A 366 -41.21 0.93 41.12
C VAL A 366 -41.81 -0.39 40.65
N ALA A 367 -41.16 -1.51 40.97
CA ALA A 367 -41.64 -2.85 40.65
C ALA A 367 -42.93 -3.15 41.38
N PHE A 368 -42.99 -2.81 42.67
CA PHE A 368 -44.20 -3.02 43.51
C PHE A 368 -45.40 -2.24 42.97
N GLU A 369 -45.24 -0.96 42.64
CA GLU A 369 -46.30 -0.12 42.05
C GLU A 369 -46.85 -0.69 40.74
N ARG A 370 -45.99 -1.36 39.97
CA ARG A 370 -46.37 -2.03 38.71
C ARG A 370 -46.85 -3.46 38.88
N GLY A 371 -46.89 -4.00 40.11
CA GLY A 371 -47.25 -5.38 40.36
C GLY A 371 -46.26 -6.41 39.79
N VAL A 372 -45.02 -6.00 39.60
CA VAL A 372 -43.91 -6.82 39.05
C VAL A 372 -43.14 -7.45 40.22
N LYS A 373 -42.81 -8.73 40.11
CA LYS A 373 -41.98 -9.44 41.09
C LYS A 373 -40.52 -9.22 40.77
N LEU A 374 -39.82 -8.41 41.60
CA LEU A 374 -38.38 -8.21 41.49
C LEU A 374 -37.62 -9.16 42.43
N GLU A 375 -36.78 -10.01 41.88
CA GLU A 375 -35.93 -10.96 42.63
C GLU A 375 -34.48 -10.71 42.33
N SER A 376 -33.60 -10.78 43.33
CA SER A 376 -32.16 -10.62 43.17
C SER A 376 -31.41 -11.81 43.76
N GLN A 377 -30.35 -12.22 43.07
CA GLN A 377 -29.34 -13.20 43.48
C GLN A 377 -27.95 -12.62 43.25
N VAL A 378 -27.41 -11.98 44.26
CA VAL A 378 -26.12 -11.28 44.18
C VAL A 378 -25.08 -12.07 44.97
N GLU A 379 -24.04 -12.52 44.27
CA GLU A 379 -22.83 -13.08 44.92
C GLU A 379 -22.06 -11.97 45.62
N PRO A 380 -21.73 -12.10 46.93
CA PRO A 380 -21.11 -11.03 47.68
C PRO A 380 -19.63 -10.82 47.31
N ASN A 381 -19.13 -9.59 47.53
CA ASN A 381 -17.72 -9.19 47.34
C ASN A 381 -17.21 -9.39 45.91
N VAL A 382 -18.01 -9.18 44.89
CA VAL A 382 -17.57 -9.21 43.48
C VAL A 382 -16.90 -7.87 43.14
N LYS A 383 -15.59 -7.81 43.29
CA LYS A 383 -14.81 -6.62 43.10
C LYS A 383 -14.14 -6.54 41.72
N LEU A 384 -14.17 -5.38 41.09
CA LEU A 384 -13.52 -5.11 39.83
C LEU A 384 -12.91 -3.71 39.78
N GLN A 385 -12.05 -3.43 38.81
CA GLN A 385 -11.58 -2.08 38.56
C GLN A 385 -12.56 -1.35 37.63
N GLY A 386 -13.07 -0.20 38.08
CA GLY A 386 -14.06 0.51 37.29
C GLY A 386 -14.41 1.89 37.84
N ASN A 387 -15.39 2.51 37.21
CA ASN A 387 -16.04 3.71 37.68
C ASN A 387 -17.41 3.35 38.29
N GLU A 388 -17.56 3.55 39.59
CA GLU A 388 -18.77 3.18 40.33
C GLU A 388 -20.03 3.79 39.73
N GLN A 389 -19.99 5.09 39.39
CA GLN A 389 -21.12 5.82 38.84
C GLN A 389 -21.59 5.24 37.49
N ARG A 390 -20.64 4.84 36.64
CA ARG A 390 -20.94 4.19 35.34
C ARG A 390 -21.48 2.79 35.52
N LEU A 391 -20.88 2.00 36.43
CA LEU A 391 -21.37 0.66 36.75
C LEU A 391 -22.77 0.69 37.38
N ARG A 392 -23.04 1.66 38.22
CA ARG A 392 -24.39 1.95 38.76
C ARG A 392 -25.36 2.26 37.64
N ARG A 393 -24.99 3.11 36.71
CA ARG A 393 -25.83 3.43 35.54
C ARG A 393 -26.07 2.22 34.64
N LEU A 394 -25.06 1.36 34.41
CA LEU A 394 -25.23 0.09 33.69
C LEU A 394 -26.30 -0.79 34.35
N ALA A 395 -26.17 -1.05 35.64
CA ALA A 395 -27.09 -1.85 36.40
C ALA A 395 -28.51 -1.26 36.39
N GLY A 396 -28.64 0.01 36.73
CA GLY A 396 -29.93 0.71 36.76
C GLY A 396 -30.62 0.72 35.39
N THR A 397 -29.85 0.93 34.31
CA THR A 397 -30.41 0.90 32.94
C THR A 397 -30.98 -0.48 32.57
N LEU A 398 -30.28 -1.56 32.94
CA LEU A 398 -30.73 -2.93 32.63
C LEU A 398 -31.96 -3.27 33.45
N ILE A 399 -32.02 -2.88 34.75
CA ILE A 399 -33.16 -3.11 35.64
C ILE A 399 -34.35 -2.29 35.19
N ASP A 400 -34.18 -1.00 34.87
CA ASP A 400 -35.25 -0.13 34.37
C ASP A 400 -35.84 -0.69 33.08
N ASN A 401 -35.00 -1.14 32.15
CA ASN A 401 -35.42 -1.75 30.90
C ASN A 401 -36.25 -3.03 31.17
N ALA A 402 -35.78 -3.88 32.08
CA ALA A 402 -36.51 -5.09 32.45
C ALA A 402 -37.87 -4.76 33.09
N CYS A 403 -37.94 -3.78 33.97
CA CYS A 403 -39.20 -3.32 34.60
C CYS A 403 -40.16 -2.67 33.61
N LYS A 404 -39.66 -2.06 32.53
CA LYS A 404 -40.50 -1.44 31.49
C LYS A 404 -41.13 -2.43 30.54
N TYR A 405 -40.46 -3.54 30.25
CA TYR A 405 -40.87 -4.50 29.22
C TYR A 405 -41.33 -5.86 29.82
N VAL A 406 -41.45 -5.95 31.12
CA VAL A 406 -42.06 -7.12 31.78
C VAL A 406 -43.56 -7.14 31.54
N ASP A 407 -44.15 -8.34 31.41
CA ASP A 407 -45.60 -8.51 31.34
C ASP A 407 -46.28 -8.15 32.68
N ASP A 408 -47.58 -7.82 32.63
CA ASP A 408 -48.38 -7.57 33.85
C ASP A 408 -48.35 -8.80 34.78
N GLY A 409 -47.94 -8.58 36.04
CA GLY A 409 -47.74 -9.66 36.99
C GLY A 409 -46.56 -10.59 36.73
N GLY A 410 -45.69 -10.20 35.81
CA GLY A 410 -44.45 -10.91 35.47
C GLY A 410 -43.34 -10.74 36.49
N ALA A 411 -42.16 -11.30 36.19
CA ALA A 411 -41.02 -11.29 37.08
C ALA A 411 -39.78 -10.70 36.41
N VAL A 412 -39.00 -9.94 37.20
CA VAL A 412 -37.66 -9.49 36.86
C VAL A 412 -36.65 -10.14 37.79
N ASN A 413 -35.66 -10.83 37.24
CA ASN A 413 -34.61 -11.51 37.99
C ASN A 413 -33.28 -10.86 37.72
N VAL A 414 -32.60 -10.37 38.75
CA VAL A 414 -31.29 -9.79 38.70
C VAL A 414 -30.28 -10.74 39.33
N SER A 415 -29.25 -11.12 38.62
CA SER A 415 -28.22 -12.03 39.14
C SER A 415 -26.81 -11.52 38.88
N LEU A 416 -25.95 -11.67 39.89
CA LEU A 416 -24.54 -11.42 39.81
C LEU A 416 -23.76 -12.64 40.27
N SER A 417 -22.84 -13.12 39.47
CA SER A 417 -22.02 -14.29 39.79
C SER A 417 -20.59 -14.12 39.23
N ARG A 418 -19.63 -14.80 39.85
CA ARG A 418 -18.27 -14.93 39.32
C ARG A 418 -18.19 -16.13 38.39
N SER A 419 -17.62 -15.95 37.23
CA SER A 419 -17.33 -17.00 36.27
C SER A 419 -15.84 -16.92 35.89
N GLY A 420 -15.00 -17.65 36.62
CA GLY A 420 -13.55 -17.58 36.44
C GLY A 420 -12.98 -16.19 36.74
N LYS A 421 -12.43 -15.52 35.74
CA LYS A 421 -11.90 -14.16 35.86
C LYS A 421 -12.88 -13.07 35.42
N GLN A 422 -14.17 -13.37 35.42
CA GLN A 422 -15.21 -12.45 34.97
C GLN A 422 -16.35 -12.36 35.98
N ALA A 423 -16.91 -11.17 36.13
CA ALA A 423 -18.20 -10.94 36.75
C ALA A 423 -19.31 -11.05 35.69
N LYS A 424 -20.33 -11.76 35.93
CA LYS A 424 -21.50 -11.90 35.05
C LYS A 424 -22.71 -11.31 35.75
N LEU A 425 -23.14 -10.12 35.30
CA LEU A 425 -24.39 -9.48 35.66
C LEU A 425 -25.44 -9.85 34.63
N ALA A 426 -26.49 -10.57 35.03
CA ALA A 426 -27.62 -10.89 34.15
C ALA A 426 -28.91 -10.32 34.71
N VAL A 427 -29.66 -9.62 33.89
CA VAL A 427 -30.99 -9.10 34.18
C VAL A 427 -31.96 -9.75 33.21
N ARG A 428 -32.90 -10.50 33.75
CA ARG A 428 -33.92 -11.23 33.01
C ARG A 428 -35.31 -10.67 33.33
N ASN A 429 -36.13 -10.50 32.32
CA ASN A 429 -37.55 -10.23 32.48
C ASN A 429 -38.38 -11.23 31.70
N THR A 430 -39.56 -11.59 32.27
CA THR A 430 -40.62 -12.24 31.51
C THR A 430 -41.27 -11.24 30.59
N GLY A 431 -41.82 -11.70 29.45
CA GLY A 431 -42.50 -10.83 28.49
C GLY A 431 -42.39 -11.33 27.07
N ALA A 432 -42.99 -10.57 26.15
CA ALA A 432 -42.96 -10.91 24.75
C ALA A 432 -41.49 -10.92 24.25
N PRO A 433 -41.07 -11.94 23.48
CA PRO A 433 -39.73 -12.05 23.02
C PRO A 433 -39.43 -10.97 21.99
N ILE A 434 -38.18 -10.49 21.98
CA ILE A 434 -37.65 -9.60 20.95
C ILE A 434 -37.52 -10.39 19.64
N SER A 435 -37.97 -9.82 18.53
CA SER A 435 -37.88 -10.49 17.23
C SER A 435 -36.41 -10.79 16.84
N PRO A 436 -36.15 -11.89 16.12
CA PRO A 436 -34.79 -12.18 15.65
C PRO A 436 -34.20 -11.06 14.76
N GLU A 437 -35.04 -10.27 14.10
CA GLU A 437 -34.64 -9.15 13.27
C GLU A 437 -34.20 -7.94 14.12
N ASP A 438 -34.83 -7.73 15.28
CA ASP A 438 -34.57 -6.64 16.20
C ASP A 438 -33.36 -6.92 17.12
N LEU A 439 -33.08 -8.18 17.47
CA LEU A 439 -32.00 -8.56 18.39
C LEU A 439 -30.62 -7.96 18.07
N PRO A 440 -30.17 -7.92 16.80
CA PRO A 440 -28.88 -7.30 16.45
C PRO A 440 -28.83 -5.79 16.69
N HIS A 441 -29.99 -5.13 16.76
CA HIS A 441 -30.16 -3.68 16.76
C HIS A 441 -30.53 -3.09 18.12
N VAL A 442 -30.83 -3.89 19.13
CA VAL A 442 -31.29 -3.38 20.44
C VAL A 442 -30.27 -2.49 21.16
N PHE A 443 -29.01 -2.59 20.81
CA PHE A 443 -27.92 -1.75 21.32
C PHE A 443 -27.58 -0.55 20.42
N ASP A 444 -28.25 -0.41 19.26
CA ASP A 444 -28.05 0.74 18.39
C ASP A 444 -28.67 1.99 19.01
N ARG A 445 -28.03 3.14 18.86
CA ARG A 445 -28.51 4.43 19.39
C ARG A 445 -29.84 4.79 18.75
N PHE A 446 -30.81 5.24 19.55
CA PHE A 446 -32.18 5.58 19.17
C PHE A 446 -33.00 4.42 18.59
N TYR A 447 -32.51 3.18 18.68
CA TYR A 447 -33.24 2.03 18.20
C TYR A 447 -34.38 1.66 19.14
N ARG A 448 -35.56 1.38 18.62
CA ARG A 448 -36.76 0.93 19.32
C ARG A 448 -37.50 -0.05 18.43
N ALA A 449 -37.82 -1.23 18.92
CA ALA A 449 -38.70 -2.17 18.21
C ALA A 449 -40.08 -1.52 17.99
N ASP A 450 -40.69 -1.75 16.84
CA ASP A 450 -41.91 -1.03 16.42
C ASP A 450 -43.09 -1.13 17.40
N LYS A 451 -43.18 -2.21 18.14
CA LYS A 451 -44.22 -2.41 19.17
C LYS A 451 -44.07 -1.49 20.37
N ALA A 452 -42.86 -0.99 20.65
CA ALA A 452 -42.60 -0.08 21.77
C ALA A 452 -42.95 1.40 21.44
N ARG A 453 -43.20 1.72 20.18
CA ARG A 453 -43.56 3.09 19.74
C ARG A 453 -44.96 3.52 20.14
N THR A 454 -45.87 2.58 20.30
CA THR A 454 -47.32 2.85 20.55
C THR A 454 -47.70 2.89 22.02
N GLY A 455 -46.85 2.45 22.95
CA GLY A 455 -47.07 2.49 24.37
C GLY A 455 -46.35 3.64 25.04
N GLY A 456 -47.02 4.50 25.79
CA GLY A 456 -46.47 5.70 26.44
C GLY A 456 -45.36 5.53 27.47
N ALA A 457 -44.76 4.30 27.58
CA ALA A 457 -43.71 3.96 28.53
C ALA A 457 -42.29 3.90 27.91
N GLY A 458 -42.10 4.49 26.75
CA GLY A 458 -40.85 4.29 26.01
C GLY A 458 -39.78 5.36 26.24
N GLY A 459 -38.59 4.94 26.71
CA GLY A 459 -37.40 5.78 26.71
C GLY A 459 -36.91 6.08 25.27
N HIS A 460 -35.92 6.97 25.15
CA HIS A 460 -35.39 7.50 23.89
C HIS A 460 -34.50 6.53 23.09
N GLY A 461 -34.40 5.25 23.50
CA GLY A 461 -33.57 4.24 22.82
C GLY A 461 -32.05 4.46 22.99
N LEU A 462 -31.62 5.23 23.98
CA LEU A 462 -30.22 5.48 24.29
C LEU A 462 -29.68 4.63 25.44
N GLY A 463 -30.53 4.19 26.37
CA GLY A 463 -30.11 3.50 27.58
C GLY A 463 -29.27 2.24 27.31
N LEU A 464 -29.74 1.32 26.44
CA LEU A 464 -29.00 0.11 26.13
C LEU A 464 -27.68 0.38 25.36
N ALA A 465 -27.64 1.42 24.53
CA ALA A 465 -26.41 1.86 23.89
C ALA A 465 -25.39 2.38 24.90
N ILE A 466 -25.84 3.14 25.90
CA ILE A 466 -25.01 3.61 27.02
C ILE A 466 -24.54 2.42 27.86
N ALA A 467 -25.42 1.50 28.20
CA ALA A 467 -25.06 0.29 28.96
C ALA A 467 -23.99 -0.53 28.25
N ARG A 468 -24.09 -0.68 26.93
CA ARG A 468 -23.07 -1.35 26.12
C ARG A 468 -21.74 -0.59 26.13
N ALA A 469 -21.75 0.72 25.93
CA ALA A 469 -20.55 1.54 25.95
C ALA A 469 -19.84 1.45 27.32
N ILE A 470 -20.60 1.46 28.43
CA ILE A 470 -20.03 1.28 29.77
C ILE A 470 -19.38 -0.10 29.92
N ALA A 471 -20.03 -1.17 29.47
CA ALA A 471 -19.46 -2.52 29.54
C ALA A 471 -18.16 -2.62 28.71
N GLU A 472 -18.15 -2.09 27.49
CA GLU A 472 -16.98 -2.07 26.58
C GLU A 472 -15.83 -1.23 27.16
N GLU A 473 -16.11 -0.08 27.77
CA GLU A 473 -15.12 0.77 28.45
C GLU A 473 -14.41 0.02 29.60
N HIS A 474 -15.14 -0.82 30.33
CA HIS A 474 -14.60 -1.67 31.40
C HIS A 474 -13.94 -2.96 30.87
N GLY A 475 -13.74 -3.06 29.55
CA GLY A 475 -13.13 -4.25 28.91
C GLY A 475 -14.04 -5.46 28.89
N GLY A 476 -15.33 -5.27 29.10
CA GLY A 476 -16.36 -6.32 29.10
C GLY A 476 -17.19 -6.34 27.82
N THR A 477 -18.32 -7.06 27.90
CA THR A 477 -19.29 -7.15 26.80
C THR A 477 -20.72 -7.14 27.35
N LEU A 478 -21.66 -6.60 26.59
CA LEU A 478 -23.08 -6.68 26.85
C LEU A 478 -23.76 -7.47 25.73
N THR A 479 -24.49 -8.51 26.10
CA THR A 479 -25.20 -9.39 25.17
C THR A 479 -26.68 -9.53 25.55
N VAL A 480 -27.51 -9.94 24.60
CA VAL A 480 -28.94 -10.19 24.81
C VAL A 480 -29.31 -11.53 24.23
N SER A 481 -30.18 -12.24 24.93
CA SER A 481 -30.91 -13.40 24.43
C SER A 481 -32.42 -13.23 24.75
N SER A 482 -33.27 -13.59 23.81
CA SER A 482 -34.72 -13.47 24.01
C SER A 482 -35.45 -14.65 23.38
N THR A 483 -36.18 -15.38 24.17
CA THR A 483 -36.97 -16.54 23.73
C THR A 483 -38.34 -16.54 24.44
N GLN A 484 -39.33 -17.22 23.85
CA GLN A 484 -40.65 -17.32 24.46
C GLN A 484 -40.60 -18.05 25.79
N ALA A 485 -39.68 -19.03 25.96
CA ALA A 485 -39.60 -19.85 27.16
C ALA A 485 -38.87 -19.18 28.33
N GLU A 486 -37.82 -18.43 28.01
CA GLU A 486 -36.93 -17.83 29.01
C GLU A 486 -37.18 -16.34 29.24
N GLY A 487 -37.97 -15.70 28.36
CA GLY A 487 -38.09 -14.24 28.34
C GLY A 487 -36.87 -13.58 27.72
N THR A 488 -36.62 -12.32 28.09
CA THR A 488 -35.46 -11.56 27.63
C THR A 488 -34.41 -11.48 28.73
N VAL A 489 -33.15 -11.78 28.38
CA VAL A 489 -31.99 -11.75 29.29
C VAL A 489 -30.92 -10.85 28.72
N PHE A 490 -30.58 -9.77 29.40
CA PHE A 490 -29.41 -8.96 29.15
C PHE A 490 -28.28 -9.42 30.07
N THR A 491 -27.09 -9.66 29.48
CA THR A 491 -25.96 -10.16 30.24
C THR A 491 -24.75 -9.26 30.00
N ALA A 492 -24.27 -8.57 31.02
CA ALA A 492 -23.01 -7.87 31.04
C ALA A 492 -21.92 -8.77 31.64
N THR A 493 -20.84 -8.95 30.92
CA THR A 493 -19.66 -9.72 31.34
C THR A 493 -18.49 -8.77 31.50
N LEU A 494 -17.99 -8.61 32.74
CA LEU A 494 -16.94 -7.66 33.10
C LEU A 494 -15.72 -8.40 33.62
N PRO A 495 -14.48 -8.01 33.29
CA PRO A 495 -13.29 -8.66 33.80
C PRO A 495 -13.08 -8.39 35.29
N LEU A 496 -12.81 -9.44 36.06
CA LEU A 496 -12.28 -9.36 37.42
C LEU A 496 -10.75 -9.27 37.33
N LYS A 497 -10.16 -8.59 38.26
CA LYS A 497 -8.70 -8.46 38.33
C LYS A 497 -8.04 -9.75 38.76
#